data_d0db597a9e705f639dbf03b8a9140244
#
_entry.id   d0db597a9e705f639dbf03b8a9140244
#
_cell.length_a   1.000
_cell.length_b   1.000
_cell.length_c   1.000
_cell.angle_alpha   90.00
_cell.angle_beta   90.00
_cell.angle_gamma   90.00
#
_symmetry.space_group_name_H-M   'P 1'
#
loop_
_entity.id
_entity.type
_entity.pdbx_description
1 polymer ?
#
loop_
_entity_poly.entity_id
_entity_poly.type
_entity_poly.pdbx_seq_one_letter_code
_entity_poly.pdbx_strand_id
1 'polypeptide(L)'
;INKDATLGSYFISAEKYETLKGFEVFPNDIIVSCAGTIGETYVLPIGMRKGIINQALMKISLYDLGILDFYLMYFDFKLKSAAQEQGHGIALKNIPPFDVLKRYLIPIPPIQEQKRIISTVNNLLSKVNSIDEDNETIFTLIVKAKSKILDLAIRGQLVPQDLNDEP
;
A
#
# COMPACT_ATOMS: atom_id res chain seq x y z
N ILE A 1 -0.57 9.34 -0.65
CA ILE A 1 -0.52 10.10 0.63
C ILE A 1 0.93 10.16 1.09
N ASN A 2 1.45 11.36 1.37
CA ASN A 2 2.60 11.48 2.24
C ASN A 2 2.15 11.10 3.64
N LYS A 3 2.57 9.94 4.13
CA LYS A 3 2.19 9.43 5.47
C LYS A 3 2.95 10.19 6.56
N ASP A 4 2.80 11.51 6.57
CA ASP A 4 3.45 12.41 7.51
C ASP A 4 2.52 13.58 7.84
N ALA A 5 2.00 13.61 9.06
CA ALA A 5 1.11 14.66 9.55
C ALA A 5 1.83 16.00 9.80
N THR A 6 3.16 16.05 9.68
CA THR A 6 3.95 17.29 9.85
C THR A 6 4.20 18.00 8.52
N LEU A 7 4.02 17.31 7.39
CA LEU A 7 4.14 17.88 6.06
C LEU A 7 2.89 18.70 5.73
N GLY A 8 3.11 19.96 5.43
CA GLY A 8 2.10 20.87 4.91
C GLY A 8 2.25 22.25 5.45
N SER A 9 2.14 23.22 4.55
CA SER A 9 2.15 24.66 4.85
C SER A 9 0.77 25.30 4.71
N TYR A 10 -0.28 24.48 4.55
CA TYR A 10 -1.64 24.98 4.39
C TYR A 10 -2.28 25.17 5.76
N PHE A 11 -2.58 26.41 6.06
CA PHE A 11 -3.28 26.82 7.28
C PHE A 11 -4.58 27.50 6.91
N ILE A 12 -5.58 27.36 7.76
CA ILE A 12 -6.85 28.05 7.65
C ILE A 12 -7.02 28.99 8.85
N SER A 13 -7.84 30.04 8.71
CA SER A 13 -8.18 30.92 9.82
C SER A 13 -8.98 30.18 10.90
N ALA A 14 -8.95 30.66 12.13
CA ALA A 14 -9.75 30.12 13.22
C ALA A 14 -11.26 30.15 12.91
N GLU A 15 -11.73 31.18 12.25
CA GLU A 15 -13.12 31.30 11.79
C GLU A 15 -13.48 30.19 10.80
N LYS A 16 -12.63 29.96 9.79
CA LYS A 16 -12.81 28.89 8.81
C LYS A 16 -12.76 27.51 9.46
N TYR A 17 -11.88 27.33 10.46
CA TYR A 17 -11.81 26.09 11.21
C TYR A 17 -13.13 25.77 11.90
N GLU A 18 -13.76 26.72 12.57
CA GLU A 18 -15.05 26.51 13.25
C GLU A 18 -16.15 26.08 12.25
N THR A 19 -16.14 26.63 11.02
CA THR A 19 -17.11 26.22 9.98
C THR A 19 -16.87 24.79 9.46
N LEU A 20 -15.66 24.26 9.62
CA LEU A 20 -15.23 22.96 9.14
C LEU A 20 -15.01 21.93 10.26
N LYS A 21 -15.47 22.22 11.46
CA LYS A 21 -15.26 21.40 12.66
C LYS A 21 -15.72 19.93 12.51
N GLY A 22 -16.72 19.68 11.66
CA GLY A 22 -17.14 18.31 11.32
C GLY A 22 -16.07 17.45 10.62
N PHE A 23 -15.04 18.08 10.06
CA PHE A 23 -13.91 17.44 9.39
C PHE A 23 -12.63 17.43 10.23
N GLU A 24 -12.74 17.78 11.50
CA GLU A 24 -11.63 17.74 12.46
C GLU A 24 -11.14 16.31 12.65
N VAL A 25 -9.82 16.18 12.80
CA VAL A 25 -9.15 14.90 13.00
C VAL A 25 -8.39 14.87 14.31
N PHE A 26 -8.29 13.70 14.89
CA PHE A 26 -7.68 13.44 16.20
C PHE A 26 -6.58 12.38 16.08
N PRO A 27 -5.67 12.31 17.07
CA PRO A 27 -4.73 11.20 17.17
C PRO A 27 -5.44 9.84 17.13
N ASN A 28 -4.82 8.88 16.44
CA ASN A 28 -5.35 7.55 16.16
C ASN A 28 -6.55 7.49 15.18
N ASP A 29 -7.03 8.60 14.65
CA ASP A 29 -7.91 8.55 13.50
C ASP A 29 -7.18 7.92 12.30
N ILE A 30 -7.89 7.10 11.56
CA ILE A 30 -7.41 6.50 10.32
C ILE A 30 -7.85 7.40 9.17
N ILE A 31 -6.90 7.93 8.44
CA ILE A 31 -7.16 8.71 7.22
C ILE A 31 -7.06 7.78 6.02
N VAL A 32 -8.07 7.82 5.17
CA VAL A 32 -8.14 7.03 3.95
C VAL A 32 -8.12 7.95 2.74
N SER A 33 -7.26 7.68 1.78
CA SER A 33 -7.22 8.42 0.51
C SER A 33 -8.40 8.05 -0.38
N CYS A 34 -9.17 9.05 -0.79
CA CYS A 34 -10.28 8.90 -1.74
C CYS A 34 -9.90 9.33 -3.16
N ALA A 35 -8.71 9.93 -3.36
CA ALA A 35 -8.20 10.38 -4.65
C ALA A 35 -6.70 10.14 -4.76
N GLY A 36 -6.19 9.91 -5.96
CA GLY A 36 -4.77 9.57 -6.20
C GLY A 36 -4.47 8.13 -5.79
N THR A 37 -3.80 7.92 -4.69
CA THR A 37 -3.52 6.60 -4.11
C THR A 37 -4.74 6.07 -3.35
N ILE A 38 -5.79 5.74 -4.08
CA ILE A 38 -7.10 5.39 -3.52
C ILE A 38 -7.01 4.17 -2.61
N GLY A 39 -7.60 4.28 -1.41
CA GLY A 39 -7.63 3.21 -0.41
C GLY A 39 -6.40 3.14 0.49
N GLU A 40 -5.35 3.92 0.23
CA GLU A 40 -4.24 4.00 1.19
C GLU A 40 -4.70 4.58 2.52
N THR A 41 -4.20 3.99 3.59
CA THR A 41 -4.52 4.38 4.97
C THR A 41 -3.30 4.97 5.67
N TYR A 42 -3.56 5.92 6.56
CA TYR A 42 -2.58 6.49 7.47
C TYR A 42 -3.21 6.73 8.85
N VAL A 43 -2.59 6.19 9.88
CA VAL A 43 -3.01 6.42 11.27
C VAL A 43 -2.34 7.67 11.78
N LEU A 44 -3.14 8.63 12.25
CA LEU A 44 -2.61 9.88 12.75
C LEU A 44 -1.84 9.70 14.06
N PRO A 45 -0.63 10.23 14.17
CA PRO A 45 0.23 10.00 15.32
C PRO A 45 -0.25 10.77 16.56
N ILE A 46 0.11 10.25 17.73
CA ILE A 46 -0.03 10.97 19.00
C ILE A 46 0.87 12.21 18.94
N GLY A 47 0.33 13.38 19.34
CA GLY A 47 1.07 14.64 19.32
C GLY A 47 1.00 15.41 18.00
N MET A 48 0.21 14.95 17.03
CA MET A 48 -0.07 15.72 15.81
C MET A 48 -0.70 17.08 16.15
N ARG A 49 -0.52 18.07 15.28
CA ARG A 49 -1.21 19.36 15.38
C ARG A 49 -2.70 19.19 15.05
N LYS A 50 -3.52 20.01 15.71
CA LYS A 50 -4.94 20.12 15.41
C LYS A 50 -5.14 20.47 13.93
N GLY A 51 -6.06 19.78 13.25
CA GLY A 51 -6.29 19.96 11.82
C GLY A 51 -7.62 19.42 11.34
N ILE A 52 -7.89 19.66 10.09
CA ILE A 52 -9.04 19.14 9.36
C ILE A 52 -8.58 18.41 8.11
N ILE A 53 -9.40 17.50 7.60
CA ILE A 53 -9.20 16.87 6.29
C ILE A 53 -9.98 17.59 5.20
N ASN A 54 -9.53 17.44 3.95
CA ASN A 54 -10.24 17.90 2.76
C ASN A 54 -11.10 16.77 2.17
N GLN A 55 -11.86 17.09 1.10
CA GLN A 55 -12.77 16.16 0.43
C GLN A 55 -12.09 14.98 -0.29
N ALA A 56 -10.77 15.01 -0.48
CA ALA A 56 -10.01 13.90 -1.04
C ALA A 56 -9.66 12.81 -0.02
N LEU A 57 -10.04 13.04 1.24
CA LEU A 57 -9.74 12.16 2.38
C LEU A 57 -11.01 11.78 3.12
N MET A 58 -11.05 10.57 3.64
CA MET A 58 -12.07 10.07 4.55
C MET A 58 -11.43 9.77 5.90
N LYS A 59 -12.17 10.01 6.97
CA LYS A 59 -11.78 9.71 8.35
C LYS A 59 -12.55 8.51 8.88
N ILE A 60 -11.84 7.60 9.55
CA ILE A 60 -12.42 6.51 10.32
C ILE A 60 -11.87 6.61 11.74
N SER A 61 -12.76 6.69 12.72
CA SER A 61 -12.42 6.71 14.15
C SER A 61 -12.88 5.40 14.79
N LEU A 62 -11.97 4.66 15.40
CA LEU A 62 -12.29 3.43 16.11
C LEU A 62 -12.62 3.74 17.57
N TYR A 63 -13.68 3.13 18.11
CA TYR A 63 -14.01 3.20 19.53
C TYR A 63 -13.06 2.38 20.41
N ASP A 64 -12.53 1.28 19.86
CA ASP A 64 -11.55 0.42 20.53
C ASP A 64 -10.28 0.34 19.67
N LEU A 65 -9.21 0.95 20.17
CA LEU A 65 -7.91 0.93 19.51
C LEU A 65 -7.22 -0.44 19.60
N GLY A 66 -7.70 -1.33 20.47
CA GLY A 66 -7.16 -2.69 20.57
C GLY A 66 -7.34 -3.51 19.28
N ILE A 67 -8.30 -3.13 18.41
CA ILE A 67 -8.54 -3.80 17.14
C ILE A 67 -7.87 -3.12 15.94
N LEU A 68 -7.11 -2.04 16.14
CA LEU A 68 -6.60 -1.17 15.07
C LEU A 68 -5.86 -1.94 13.97
N ASP A 69 -4.87 -2.76 14.36
CA ASP A 69 -4.04 -3.48 13.39
C ASP A 69 -4.86 -4.51 12.60
N PHE A 70 -5.77 -5.21 13.29
CA PHE A 70 -6.68 -6.16 12.64
C PHE A 70 -7.65 -5.45 11.70
N TYR A 71 -8.20 -4.31 12.13
CA TYR A 71 -9.09 -3.49 11.32
C TYR A 71 -8.41 -3.02 10.03
N LEU A 72 -7.19 -2.47 10.12
CA LEU A 72 -6.44 -1.99 8.96
C LEU A 72 -6.18 -3.11 7.95
N MET A 73 -5.74 -4.28 8.43
CA MET A 73 -5.50 -5.46 7.59
C MET A 73 -6.79 -5.90 6.88
N TYR A 74 -7.89 -5.99 7.61
CA TYR A 74 -9.18 -6.41 7.06
C TYR A 74 -9.77 -5.38 6.11
N PHE A 75 -9.66 -4.09 6.42
CA PHE A 75 -10.13 -2.99 5.59
C PHE A 75 -9.42 -2.98 4.22
N ASP A 76 -8.08 -3.11 4.23
CA ASP A 76 -7.28 -3.21 3.01
C ASP A 76 -7.70 -4.41 2.15
N PHE A 77 -7.87 -5.58 2.77
CA PHE A 77 -8.37 -6.77 2.09
C PHE A 77 -9.75 -6.55 1.46
N LYS A 78 -10.69 -5.94 2.18
CA LYS A 78 -12.05 -5.67 1.68
C LYS A 78 -12.07 -4.69 0.52
N LEU A 79 -11.26 -3.64 0.57
CA LEU A 79 -11.14 -2.68 -0.53
C LEU A 79 -10.57 -3.35 -1.79
N LYS A 80 -9.52 -4.16 -1.66
CA LYS A 80 -8.94 -4.91 -2.77
C LYS A 80 -9.92 -5.92 -3.37
N SER A 81 -10.66 -6.65 -2.54
CA SER A 81 -11.69 -7.59 -3.00
C SER A 81 -12.80 -6.86 -3.79
N ALA A 82 -13.28 -5.72 -3.30
CA ALA A 82 -14.29 -4.92 -3.98
C ALA A 82 -13.79 -4.38 -5.35
N ALA A 83 -12.50 -4.07 -5.46
CA ALA A 83 -11.89 -3.67 -6.73
C ALA A 83 -11.88 -4.81 -7.75
N GLN A 84 -11.53 -6.01 -7.31
CA GLN A 84 -11.52 -7.21 -8.16
C GLN A 84 -12.91 -7.59 -8.65
N GLU A 85 -13.92 -7.55 -7.77
CA GLU A 85 -15.33 -7.84 -8.12
C GLU A 85 -15.87 -6.89 -9.19
N GLN A 86 -15.39 -5.64 -9.24
CA GLN A 86 -15.77 -4.66 -10.25
C GLN A 86 -15.03 -4.82 -11.59
N GLY A 87 -14.21 -5.86 -11.76
CA GLY A 87 -13.50 -6.15 -13.01
C GLY A 87 -12.37 -5.16 -13.35
N HIS A 88 -11.88 -4.41 -12.37
CA HIS A 88 -10.86 -3.38 -12.54
C HIS A 88 -9.44 -3.83 -12.17
N GLY A 89 -9.21 -5.13 -12.01
CA GLY A 89 -7.94 -5.66 -11.52
C GLY A 89 -7.71 -5.33 -10.03
N ILE A 90 -6.45 -5.14 -9.62
CA ILE A 90 -6.09 -4.88 -8.22
C ILE A 90 -6.24 -3.38 -7.84
N ALA A 91 -6.34 -2.49 -8.84
CA ALA A 91 -6.39 -1.05 -8.62
C ALA A 91 -7.83 -0.55 -8.47
N LEU A 92 -8.13 0.09 -7.34
CA LEU A 92 -9.38 0.83 -7.14
C LEU A 92 -9.39 2.08 -8.02
N LYS A 93 -10.45 2.27 -8.82
CA LYS A 93 -10.69 3.55 -9.52
C LYS A 93 -11.33 4.59 -8.61
N ASN A 94 -12.14 4.15 -7.64
CA ASN A 94 -12.79 5.00 -6.65
C ASN A 94 -13.02 4.22 -5.36
N ILE A 95 -13.06 4.92 -4.23
CA ILE A 95 -13.57 4.35 -2.98
C ILE A 95 -15.06 4.05 -3.17
N PRO A 96 -15.55 2.88 -2.68
CA PRO A 96 -16.98 2.60 -2.66
C PRO A 96 -17.75 3.74 -1.96
N PRO A 97 -18.99 4.06 -2.41
CA PRO A 97 -19.81 5.05 -1.73
C PRO A 97 -19.95 4.76 -0.23
N PHE A 98 -20.05 5.79 0.58
CA PHE A 98 -20.15 5.66 2.03
C PHE A 98 -21.28 4.71 2.47
N ASP A 99 -22.42 4.73 1.77
CA ASP A 99 -23.54 3.81 2.04
C ASP A 99 -23.23 2.33 1.78
N VAL A 100 -22.23 2.06 0.94
CA VAL A 100 -21.70 0.71 0.71
C VAL A 100 -20.69 0.36 1.80
N LEU A 101 -19.75 1.26 2.10
CA LEU A 101 -18.71 1.04 3.12
C LEU A 101 -19.30 0.75 4.50
N LYS A 102 -20.32 1.49 4.93
CA LYS A 102 -20.96 1.29 6.22
C LYS A 102 -21.72 -0.05 6.37
N ARG A 103 -21.95 -0.76 5.25
CA ARG A 103 -22.57 -2.09 5.25
C ARG A 103 -21.55 -3.23 5.32
N TYR A 104 -20.26 -2.92 5.26
CA TYR A 104 -19.25 -3.96 5.39
C TYR A 104 -19.28 -4.55 6.78
N LEU A 105 -19.60 -5.83 6.84
CA LEU A 105 -19.52 -6.58 8.08
C LEU A 105 -18.05 -6.93 8.33
N ILE A 106 -17.57 -6.56 9.50
CA ILE A 106 -16.20 -6.83 9.95
C ILE A 106 -16.29 -7.90 11.02
N PRO A 107 -15.74 -9.11 10.81
CA PRO A 107 -15.60 -10.09 11.86
C PRO A 107 -14.65 -9.55 12.92
N ILE A 108 -15.00 -9.63 14.19
CA ILE A 108 -14.15 -9.21 15.30
C ILE A 108 -13.89 -10.44 16.18
N PRO A 109 -12.88 -11.25 15.85
CA PRO A 109 -12.48 -12.38 16.70
C PRO A 109 -11.94 -11.89 18.04
N PRO A 110 -11.81 -12.75 19.05
CA PRO A 110 -11.15 -12.41 20.30
C PRO A 110 -9.74 -11.85 20.07
N ILE A 111 -9.30 -10.90 20.90
CA ILE A 111 -8.05 -10.14 20.71
C ILE A 111 -6.81 -11.03 20.52
N GLN A 112 -6.74 -12.17 21.22
CA GLN A 112 -5.62 -13.11 21.07
C GLN A 112 -5.63 -13.81 19.71
N GLU A 113 -6.82 -14.06 19.16
CA GLU A 113 -6.98 -14.63 17.83
C GLU A 113 -6.60 -13.59 16.75
N GLN A 114 -7.02 -12.32 16.90
CA GLN A 114 -6.59 -11.23 16.01
C GLN A 114 -5.06 -11.15 15.92
N LYS A 115 -4.36 -11.20 17.05
CA LYS A 115 -2.89 -11.18 17.09
C LYS A 115 -2.27 -12.38 16.34
N ARG A 116 -2.83 -13.58 16.51
CA ARG A 116 -2.35 -14.76 15.77
C ARG A 116 -2.59 -14.64 14.27
N ILE A 117 -3.76 -14.14 13.86
CA ILE A 117 -4.10 -13.92 12.45
C ILE A 117 -3.11 -12.92 11.85
N ILE A 118 -2.91 -11.75 12.46
CA ILE A 118 -1.99 -10.70 11.99
C ILE A 118 -0.56 -11.27 11.86
N SER A 119 -0.07 -11.95 12.88
CA SER A 119 1.27 -12.56 12.86
C SER A 119 1.43 -13.57 11.74
N THR A 120 0.44 -14.44 11.54
CA THR A 120 0.46 -15.46 10.50
C THR A 120 0.43 -14.84 9.11
N VAL A 121 -0.45 -13.86 8.88
CA VAL A 121 -0.56 -13.14 7.59
C VAL A 121 0.75 -12.42 7.27
N ASN A 122 1.32 -11.67 8.22
CA ASN A 122 2.58 -10.97 8.01
C ASN A 122 3.74 -11.93 7.69
N ASN A 123 3.82 -13.08 8.37
CA ASN A 123 4.82 -14.11 8.08
C ASN A 123 4.66 -14.68 6.66
N LEU A 124 3.43 -14.97 6.25
CA LEU A 124 3.18 -15.48 4.90
C LEU A 124 3.50 -14.44 3.82
N LEU A 125 3.08 -13.19 4.02
CA LEU A 125 3.39 -12.10 3.09
C LEU A 125 4.90 -11.83 2.99
N SER A 126 5.63 -11.88 4.09
CA SER A 126 7.10 -11.73 4.04
C SER A 126 7.78 -12.82 3.23
N LYS A 127 7.28 -14.07 3.29
CA LYS A 127 7.79 -15.18 2.46
C LYS A 127 7.46 -14.98 0.97
N VAL A 128 6.27 -14.51 0.66
CA VAL A 128 5.88 -14.20 -0.73
C VAL A 128 6.79 -13.11 -1.29
N ASN A 129 6.98 -12.02 -0.55
CA ASN A 129 7.84 -10.91 -0.97
C ASN A 129 9.29 -11.35 -1.19
N SER A 130 9.84 -12.24 -0.34
CA SER A 130 11.20 -12.75 -0.56
C SER A 130 11.32 -13.60 -1.84
N ILE A 131 10.27 -14.34 -2.20
CA ILE A 131 10.24 -15.10 -3.47
C ILE A 131 10.21 -14.13 -4.67
N ASP A 132 9.46 -13.05 -4.58
CA ASP A 132 9.38 -12.05 -5.64
C ASP A 132 10.73 -11.32 -5.82
N GLU A 133 11.41 -10.95 -4.74
CA GLU A 133 12.74 -10.35 -4.77
C GLU A 133 13.79 -11.30 -5.38
N ASP A 134 13.72 -12.60 -5.04
CA ASP A 134 14.60 -13.61 -5.63
C ASP A 134 14.35 -13.77 -7.14
N ASN A 135 13.09 -13.74 -7.58
CA ASN A 135 12.74 -13.80 -9.00
C ASN A 135 13.24 -12.57 -9.78
N GLU A 136 13.14 -11.36 -9.24
CA GLU A 136 13.70 -10.16 -9.88
C GLU A 136 15.23 -10.24 -9.99
N THR A 137 15.89 -10.78 -8.97
CA THR A 137 17.33 -10.98 -8.96
C THR A 137 17.74 -11.99 -10.04
N ILE A 138 17.04 -13.11 -10.16
CA ILE A 138 17.28 -14.14 -11.19
C ILE A 138 17.09 -13.54 -12.59
N PHE A 139 16.00 -12.77 -12.82
CA PHE A 139 15.76 -12.11 -14.09
C PHE A 139 16.91 -11.17 -14.48
N THR A 140 17.37 -10.37 -13.53
CA THR A 140 18.50 -9.45 -13.73
C THR A 140 19.79 -10.19 -14.09
N LEU A 141 20.07 -11.32 -13.44
CA LEU A 141 21.24 -12.17 -13.75
C LEU A 141 21.15 -12.78 -15.15
N ILE A 142 19.95 -13.22 -15.56
CA ILE A 142 19.72 -13.73 -16.92
C ILE A 142 19.98 -12.64 -17.96
N VAL A 143 19.51 -11.42 -17.76
CA VAL A 143 19.75 -10.30 -18.68
C VAL A 143 21.24 -9.98 -18.78
N LYS A 144 21.96 -9.95 -17.66
CA LYS A 144 23.41 -9.72 -17.64
C LYS A 144 24.18 -10.85 -18.34
N ALA A 145 23.78 -12.11 -18.13
CA ALA A 145 24.40 -13.26 -18.80
C ALA A 145 24.20 -13.20 -20.32
N LYS A 146 22.98 -12.92 -20.80
CA LYS A 146 22.69 -12.72 -22.22
C LYS A 146 23.54 -11.61 -22.84
N SER A 147 23.64 -10.47 -22.18
CA SER A 147 24.46 -9.34 -22.63
C SER A 147 25.95 -9.73 -22.73
N LYS A 148 26.46 -10.48 -21.73
CA LYS A 148 27.84 -10.91 -21.73
C LYS A 148 28.14 -11.93 -22.84
N ILE A 149 27.23 -12.86 -23.11
CA ILE A 149 27.35 -13.83 -24.22
C ILE A 149 27.43 -13.08 -25.56
N LEU A 150 26.56 -12.08 -25.77
CA LEU A 150 26.57 -11.27 -26.99
C LEU A 150 27.88 -10.47 -27.15
N ASP A 151 28.38 -9.87 -26.08
CA ASP A 151 29.65 -9.14 -26.07
C ASP A 151 30.84 -10.05 -26.48
N LEU A 152 30.91 -11.26 -25.90
CA LEU A 152 31.94 -12.26 -26.24
C LEU A 152 31.81 -12.75 -27.70
N ALA A 153 30.58 -12.92 -28.18
CA ALA A 153 30.37 -13.34 -29.59
C ALA A 153 30.84 -12.24 -30.57
N ILE A 154 30.47 -10.98 -30.33
CA ILE A 154 30.89 -9.87 -31.20
C ILE A 154 32.40 -9.66 -31.21
N ARG A 155 33.08 -9.94 -30.10
CA ARG A 155 34.53 -9.86 -29.97
C ARG A 155 35.26 -11.09 -30.53
N GLY A 156 34.57 -12.08 -31.05
CA GLY A 156 35.16 -13.36 -31.49
C GLY A 156 35.77 -14.19 -30.37
N GLN A 157 35.33 -13.96 -29.11
CA GLN A 157 35.89 -14.66 -27.93
C GLN A 157 34.97 -15.78 -27.41
N LEU A 158 33.80 -15.95 -28.03
CA LEU A 158 32.84 -17.00 -27.60
C LEU A 158 33.21 -18.37 -28.11
N VAL A 159 33.75 -18.44 -29.33
CA VAL A 159 34.18 -19.69 -29.98
C VAL A 159 35.62 -19.51 -30.44
N PRO A 160 36.52 -20.52 -30.22
CA PRO A 160 37.87 -20.47 -30.77
C PRO A 160 37.78 -20.41 -32.30
N GLN A 161 38.64 -19.63 -32.92
CA GLN A 161 38.75 -19.53 -34.37
C GLN A 161 39.25 -20.89 -34.92
N ASP A 162 38.58 -21.42 -35.92
CA ASP A 162 39.04 -22.63 -36.62
C ASP A 162 40.17 -22.25 -37.58
N LEU A 163 41.21 -23.13 -37.65
CA LEU A 163 42.35 -22.91 -38.53
C LEU A 163 41.98 -22.95 -40.03
N ASN A 164 40.80 -23.49 -40.35
CA ASN A 164 40.25 -23.57 -41.71
C ASN A 164 39.28 -22.43 -42.05
N ASP A 165 39.01 -21.53 -41.08
CA ASP A 165 38.19 -20.33 -41.37
C ASP A 165 38.95 -19.41 -42.31
N GLU A 166 38.26 -18.97 -43.40
CA GLU A 166 38.84 -17.96 -44.28
C GLU A 166 39.00 -16.61 -43.55
N PRO A 167 40.07 -15.82 -43.81
CA PRO A 167 40.31 -14.54 -43.17
C PRO A 167 39.27 -13.46 -43.49
#